data_8a9bbcb5db20ccab6de0d8808943fb9b
#
_entry.id   8a9bbcb5db20ccab6de0d8808943fb9b
#
_cell.length_a   1.000
_cell.length_b   1.000
_cell.length_c   1.000
_cell.angle_alpha   90.00
_cell.angle_beta   90.00
_cell.angle_gamma   90.00
#
_symmetry.space_group_name_H-M   'P 1'
#
loop_
_entity.id
_entity.type
_entity.pdbx_description
1 polymer ?
#
loop_
_entity_poly.entity_id
_entity_poly.type
_entity_poly.pdbx_seq_one_letter_code
_entity_poly.pdbx_strand_id
1 'polypeptide(L)'
;MSEFKNHWTNEKPETLPKIEKFDEETEYKIKNVDKIETSFGKRYVLINEDDTRYWPNKAVEKFIHEHKNIKQFKIKTSEFKTFKNKKNEEIRYLDVDIYF
;
A
#
# COMPACT_ATOMS: atom_id res chain seq x y z
N MET A 1 7.87 11.66 35.38
CA MET A 1 7.49 11.58 35.15
C MET A 1 7.47 11.43 34.78
N SER A 2 7.80 11.61 34.48
CA SER A 2 7.50 11.65 34.11
C SER A 2 7.63 11.27 33.66
N GLU A 3 7.68 11.26 33.45
CA GLU A 3 7.49 10.97 33.02
C GLU A 3 7.13 10.49 32.62
N PHE A 4 7.06 10.59 32.50
CA PHE A 4 6.47 10.18 32.03
C PHE A 4 6.21 10.32 31.44
N LYS A 5 5.98 10.49 31.33
CA LYS A 5 5.66 10.75 30.66
C LYS A 5 5.76 10.68 29.95
N ASN A 6 6.07 10.82 29.86
CA ASN A 6 6.14 10.80 29.06
C ASN A 6 6.43 10.19 28.76
N HIS A 7 6.42 9.93 28.70
CA HIS A 7 6.54 9.32 28.15
C HIS A 7 5.98 8.61 27.83
N TRP A 8 5.61 8.51 27.57
CA TRP A 8 4.92 7.91 27.14
C TRP A 8 4.20 8.18 26.21
N THR A 9 4.16 8.22 26.13
CA THR A 9 3.33 8.58 25.24
C THR A 9 3.59 8.60 23.83
N ASN A 10 4.33 8.91 23.37
CA ASN A 10 4.58 9.08 22.01
C ASN A 10 5.17 7.93 21.33
N GLU A 11 5.66 7.02 21.99
CA GLU A 11 6.33 5.97 21.31
C GLU A 11 5.41 5.01 20.64
N LYS A 12 4.14 5.10 20.87
CA LYS A 12 3.24 4.20 20.18
C LYS A 12 3.30 4.34 18.68
N PRO A 13 3.26 5.54 18.10
CA PRO A 13 3.38 5.64 16.65
C PRO A 13 4.69 5.10 16.14
N GLU A 14 5.70 5.11 16.97
CA GLU A 14 7.00 4.66 16.55
C GLU A 14 7.10 3.16 16.47
N THR A 15 6.19 2.44 17.11
CA THR A 15 6.22 0.99 17.06
C THR A 15 5.49 0.44 15.84
N LEU A 16 4.76 1.28 15.12
CA LEU A 16 4.00 0.84 13.96
C LEU A 16 4.74 1.21 12.69
N PRO A 17 4.93 0.25 11.76
CA PRO A 17 5.58 0.58 10.50
C PRO A 17 4.73 1.58 9.73
N LYS A 18 5.41 2.48 9.06
CA LYS A 18 4.73 3.43 8.20
C LYS A 18 4.31 2.72 6.92
N ILE A 19 3.08 2.99 6.48
CA ILE A 19 2.55 2.41 5.24
C ILE A 19 2.55 3.52 4.20
N GLU A 20 3.23 3.27 3.08
CA GLU A 20 3.43 4.28 2.05
C GLU A 20 2.59 3.97 0.82
N LYS A 21 2.53 4.92 -0.08
CA LYS A 21 1.86 4.74 -1.36
C LYS A 21 2.91 4.48 -2.42
N PHE A 22 2.49 3.83 -3.53
CA PHE A 22 3.39 3.59 -4.64
C PHE A 22 3.81 4.90 -5.30
N ASP A 23 5.07 4.93 -5.70
CA ASP A 23 5.61 6.02 -6.50
C ASP A 23 5.56 5.62 -7.97
N GLU A 24 5.73 6.60 -8.86
CA GLU A 24 5.72 6.30 -10.29
C GLU A 24 7.09 5.80 -10.76
N GLU A 25 7.08 5.05 -11.86
CA GLU A 25 8.28 4.55 -12.54
C GLU A 25 9.21 3.82 -11.58
N THR A 26 8.63 2.98 -10.73
CA THR A 26 9.36 2.27 -9.69
C THR A 26 9.00 0.79 -9.74
N GLU A 27 9.96 -0.06 -9.40
CA GLU A 27 9.73 -1.50 -9.32
C GLU A 27 9.69 -1.90 -7.85
N TYR A 28 8.70 -2.71 -7.50
CA TYR A 28 8.53 -3.23 -6.15
C TYR A 28 8.52 -4.74 -6.17
N LYS A 29 9.26 -5.34 -5.25
CA LYS A 29 9.29 -6.80 -5.11
C LYS A 29 8.56 -7.15 -3.82
N ILE A 30 7.35 -7.65 -3.98
CA ILE A 30 6.48 -7.96 -2.85
C ILE A 30 6.78 -9.35 -2.34
N LYS A 31 7.14 -9.46 -1.08
CA LYS A 31 7.44 -10.76 -0.48
C LYS A 31 6.27 -11.34 0.31
N ASN A 32 5.30 -10.53 0.68
CA ASN A 32 4.15 -11.00 1.42
C ASN A 32 3.01 -10.00 1.32
N VAL A 33 1.80 -10.48 1.60
CA VAL A 33 0.59 -9.65 1.63
C VAL A 33 -0.06 -9.86 2.97
N ASP A 34 -0.25 -8.76 3.70
CA ASP A 34 -0.88 -8.78 5.00
C ASP A 34 -2.27 -8.19 4.91
N LYS A 35 -3.08 -8.44 5.93
CA LYS A 35 -4.40 -7.87 6.03
C LYS A 35 -4.52 -7.19 7.38
N ILE A 36 -4.88 -5.92 7.37
CA ILE A 36 -5.02 -5.17 8.63
C ILE A 36 -6.42 -4.63 8.74
N GLU A 37 -6.82 -4.32 9.96
CA GLU A 37 -8.13 -3.75 10.22
C GLU A 37 -7.99 -2.24 10.35
N THR A 38 -8.84 -1.50 9.63
CA THR A 38 -8.85 -0.05 9.70
C THR A 38 -10.25 0.41 10.07
N SER A 39 -10.41 1.71 10.28
CA SER A 39 -11.72 2.29 10.56
C SER A 39 -12.70 2.10 9.40
N PHE A 40 -12.20 1.77 8.21
CA PHE A 40 -13.03 1.52 7.03
C PHE A 40 -13.16 0.04 6.72
N GLY A 41 -12.72 -0.85 7.63
CA GLY A 41 -12.76 -2.29 7.41
C GLY A 41 -11.39 -2.87 7.17
N LYS A 42 -11.37 -4.11 6.72
CA LYS A 42 -10.09 -4.80 6.49
C LYS A 42 -9.49 -4.38 5.16
N ARG A 43 -8.19 -4.13 5.17
CA ARG A 43 -7.47 -3.72 3.99
C ARG A 43 -6.19 -4.54 3.84
N TYR A 44 -5.76 -4.71 2.59
CA TYR A 44 -4.51 -5.38 2.31
C TYR A 44 -3.34 -4.42 2.46
N VAL A 45 -2.19 -4.96 2.87
CA VAL A 45 -0.94 -4.23 2.94
C VAL A 45 0.12 -5.09 2.30
N LEU A 46 0.89 -4.52 1.40
CA LEU A 46 1.95 -5.23 0.71
C LEU A 46 3.26 -5.02 1.45
N ILE A 47 4.03 -6.10 1.60
CA ILE A 47 5.33 -6.04 2.26
C ILE A 47 6.40 -6.26 1.21
N ASN A 48 7.23 -5.26 1.00
CA ASN A 48 8.32 -5.30 0.04
C ASN A 48 9.51 -6.07 0.62
N GLU A 49 10.47 -6.40 -0.22
CA GLU A 49 11.65 -7.17 0.22
C GLU A 49 12.44 -6.48 1.31
N ASP A 50 12.44 -5.16 1.34
CA ASP A 50 13.14 -4.39 2.36
C ASP A 50 12.29 -4.11 3.59
N ASP A 51 11.16 -4.81 3.72
CA ASP A 51 10.21 -4.68 4.82
C ASP A 51 9.41 -3.38 4.81
N THR A 52 9.53 -2.58 3.78
CA THR A 52 8.68 -1.41 3.61
C THR A 52 7.26 -1.86 3.27
N ARG A 53 6.27 -1.20 3.85
CA ARG A 53 4.87 -1.54 3.64
C ARG A 53 4.21 -0.53 2.73
N TYR A 54 3.33 -1.03 1.87
CA TYR A 54 2.66 -0.20 0.86
C TYR A 54 1.17 -0.49 0.81
N TRP A 55 0.39 0.57 0.58
CA TRP A 55 -1.03 0.41 0.26
C TRP A 55 -1.16 0.00 -1.19
N PRO A 56 -1.93 -1.05 -1.49
CA PRO A 56 -2.18 -1.40 -2.89
C PRO A 56 -3.11 -0.39 -3.53
N ASN A 57 -2.94 -0.15 -4.82
CA ASN A 57 -3.92 0.61 -5.56
C ASN A 57 -5.03 -0.35 -6.02
N LYS A 58 -6.04 0.18 -6.73
CA LYS A 58 -7.19 -0.64 -7.12
C LYS A 58 -6.82 -1.83 -7.99
N ALA A 59 -5.89 -1.63 -8.91
CA ALA A 59 -5.47 -2.71 -9.81
C ALA A 59 -4.81 -3.84 -9.01
N VAL A 60 -3.98 -3.50 -8.03
CA VAL A 60 -3.30 -4.49 -7.21
C VAL A 60 -4.29 -5.17 -6.27
N GLU A 61 -5.25 -4.43 -5.73
CA GLU A 61 -6.29 -5.03 -4.89
C GLU A 61 -7.08 -6.07 -5.68
N LYS A 62 -7.43 -5.76 -6.91
CA LYS A 62 -8.14 -6.70 -7.75
C LYS A 62 -7.32 -7.95 -8.02
N PHE A 63 -6.02 -7.78 -8.30
CA PHE A 63 -5.13 -8.90 -8.48
C PHE A 63 -5.09 -9.80 -7.25
N ILE A 64 -4.99 -9.20 -6.05
CA ILE A 64 -4.95 -9.96 -4.80
C ILE A 64 -6.25 -10.74 -4.61
N HIS A 65 -7.38 -10.15 -4.91
CA HIS A 65 -8.67 -10.83 -4.79
C HIS A 65 -8.78 -12.00 -5.76
N GLU A 66 -8.21 -11.88 -6.95
CA GLU A 66 -8.29 -12.91 -7.97
C GLU A 66 -7.26 -14.01 -7.76
N HIS A 67 -6.17 -13.71 -7.06
CA HIS A 67 -5.06 -14.65 -6.87
C HIS A 67 -4.67 -14.75 -5.40
N LYS A 68 -5.62 -15.19 -4.57
CA LYS A 68 -5.43 -15.18 -3.11
C LYS A 68 -4.28 -16.05 -2.62
N ASN A 69 -3.86 -17.03 -3.41
CA ASN A 69 -2.77 -17.91 -3.02
C ASN A 69 -1.40 -17.35 -3.37
N ILE A 70 -1.35 -16.26 -4.11
CA ILE A 70 -0.08 -15.68 -4.53
C ILE A 70 0.29 -14.59 -3.54
N LYS A 71 1.43 -14.77 -2.86
CA LYS A 71 1.92 -13.80 -1.87
C LYS A 71 3.18 -13.09 -2.31
N GLN A 72 3.82 -13.58 -3.36
CA GLN A 72 5.06 -13.02 -3.86
C GLN A 72 4.89 -12.66 -5.32
N PHE A 73 5.15 -11.41 -5.65
CA PHE A 73 5.02 -10.93 -7.02
C PHE A 73 5.76 -9.61 -7.15
N LYS A 74 5.95 -9.18 -8.36
CA LYS A 74 6.59 -7.90 -8.66
C LYS A 74 5.56 -6.93 -9.20
N ILE A 75 5.73 -5.66 -8.86
CA ILE A 75 4.91 -4.59 -9.38
C ILE A 75 5.83 -3.57 -10.03
N LYS A 76 5.53 -3.18 -11.25
CA LYS A 76 6.24 -2.12 -11.92
C LYS A 76 5.25 -1.01 -12.24
N THR A 77 5.52 0.18 -11.72
CA THR A 77 4.63 1.31 -11.95
C THR A 77 5.11 2.14 -13.13
N SER A 78 4.15 2.73 -13.82
CA SER A 78 4.43 3.67 -14.89
C SER A 78 4.21 5.08 -14.35
N GLU A 79 3.98 6.04 -15.24
CA GLU A 79 3.69 7.40 -14.78
C GLU A 79 2.22 7.52 -14.38
N PHE A 80 1.92 8.53 -13.60
CA PHE A 80 0.53 8.84 -13.28
C PHE A 80 -0.21 9.28 -14.53
N LYS A 81 -1.46 8.83 -14.65
CA LYS A 81 -2.33 9.16 -15.76
C LYS A 81 -3.62 9.73 -15.21
N THR A 82 -4.34 10.46 -16.07
CA THR A 82 -5.62 11.04 -15.67
C THR A 82 -6.69 10.65 -16.67
N PHE A 83 -7.92 10.63 -16.20
CA PHE A 83 -9.08 10.49 -17.09
C PHE A 83 -10.24 11.28 -16.48
N LYS A 84 -11.23 11.58 -17.29
CA LYS A 84 -12.42 12.27 -16.82
C LYS A 84 -13.55 11.28 -16.63
N ASN A 85 -14.21 11.35 -15.48
CA ASN A 85 -15.34 10.48 -15.20
C ASN A 85 -16.62 11.09 -15.77
N LYS A 86 -17.77 10.46 -15.49
CA LYS A 86 -19.05 10.92 -16.01
C LYS A 86 -19.45 12.31 -15.53
N LYS A 87 -18.89 12.72 -14.38
CA LYS A 87 -19.16 14.06 -13.85
C LYS A 87 -18.18 15.09 -14.36
N ASN A 88 -17.35 14.71 -15.34
CA ASN A 88 -16.32 15.58 -15.88
C ASN A 88 -15.26 15.98 -14.86
N GLU A 89 -15.08 15.15 -13.85
CA GLU A 89 -14.01 15.34 -12.86
C GLU A 89 -12.75 14.62 -13.31
N GLU A 90 -11.61 15.24 -13.11
CA GLU A 90 -10.35 14.63 -13.47
C GLU A 90 -9.91 13.68 -12.36
N ILE A 91 -9.68 12.42 -12.72
CA ILE A 91 -9.25 11.38 -11.78
C ILE A 91 -7.85 10.97 -12.15
N ARG A 92 -6.96 11.01 -11.15
CA ARG A 92 -5.56 10.62 -11.32
C ARG A 92 -5.38 9.19 -10.84
N TYR A 93 -4.67 8.39 -11.62
CA TYR A 93 -4.41 6.99 -11.25
C TYR A 93 -3.01 6.59 -11.65
N LEU A 94 -2.48 5.56 -10.98
CA LEU A 94 -1.16 5.02 -11.27
C LEU A 94 -1.33 3.71 -12.03
N ASP A 95 -0.73 3.65 -13.20
CA ASP A 95 -0.77 2.44 -14.02
C ASP A 95 0.29 1.48 -13.53
N VAL A 96 -0.05 0.19 -13.41
CA VAL A 96 0.87 -0.82 -12.88
C VAL A 96 0.83 -2.07 -13.73
N ASP A 97 1.99 -2.73 -13.81
CA ASP A 97 2.12 -4.07 -14.36
C ASP A 97 2.50 -5.02 -13.22
N ILE A 98 1.88 -6.17 -13.18
CA ILE A 98 2.10 -7.14 -12.12
C ILE A 98 2.67 -8.41 -12.74
N TYR A 99 3.78 -8.88 -12.18
CA TYR A 99 4.47 -10.08 -12.64
C TYR A 99 4.52 -11.10 -11.53
N PHE A 100 4.13 -12.33 -11.83
CA PHE A 100 4.12 -13.40 -10.83
C PHE A 100 4.44 -14.76 -11.45
#